data_a27fb7e4c83675aeea1c6b37e3f33ac4
#
_entry.id   a27fb7e4c83675aeea1c6b37e3f33ac4
#
_cell.length_a   1.000
_cell.length_b   1.000
_cell.length_c   1.000
_cell.angle_alpha   90.00
_cell.angle_beta   90.00
_cell.angle_gamma   90.00
#
_symmetry.space_group_name_H-M   'P 1'
#
loop_
_entity.id
_entity.type
_entity.pdbx_description
1 polymer ?
#
loop_
_entity_poly.entity_id
_entity_poly.type
_entity_poly.pdbx_seq_one_letter_code
_entity_poly.pdbx_strand_id
1 'polypeptide(L)'
;VGLVQESASKWTLLTDIIGDEDHYGDMDFKVAGTPNGITGIQLDLKIRGITFDIIRASLTQSREARMEILKVMLSTIRQPKDDISPYAPRMVTTQIDPEKIGLLIGPGGKNIRAIQEETQTVIEIEDSGRVMIAGTDQAMTDKALARIELMTATVQIGKIYTGVVS
;
A
#
# COMPACT_ATOMS: atom_id res chain seq x y z
N VAL A 1 9.66 -21.53 2.85
CA VAL A 1 10.11 -22.93 2.88
C VAL A 1 11.42 -23.01 2.13
N GLY A 2 12.44 -23.56 2.80
CA GLY A 2 13.72 -23.87 2.19
C GLY A 2 13.81 -25.32 1.74
N LEU A 3 14.75 -25.62 0.86
CA LEU A 3 15.07 -26.96 0.40
C LEU A 3 16.56 -27.25 0.63
N VAL A 4 16.84 -28.42 1.14
CA VAL A 4 18.18 -29.03 1.13
C VAL A 4 18.07 -30.36 0.40
N GLN A 5 18.77 -30.51 -0.71
CA GLN A 5 18.72 -31.68 -1.58
C GLN A 5 20.07 -32.35 -1.70
N GLU A 6 20.22 -33.58 -1.17
CA GLU A 6 21.43 -34.39 -1.31
C GLU A 6 21.43 -35.18 -2.63
N SER A 7 20.26 -35.57 -3.12
CA SER A 7 20.05 -36.29 -4.39
C SER A 7 18.61 -36.10 -4.89
N ALA A 8 18.31 -36.55 -6.09
CA ALA A 8 16.96 -36.51 -6.65
C ALA A 8 15.90 -37.20 -5.78
N SER A 9 16.31 -38.20 -4.97
CA SER A 9 15.42 -38.98 -4.09
C SER A 9 15.59 -38.67 -2.59
N LYS A 10 16.58 -37.82 -2.24
CA LYS A 10 16.86 -37.49 -0.83
C LYS A 10 16.92 -35.99 -0.66
N TRP A 11 15.87 -35.44 -0.12
CA TRP A 11 15.72 -34.01 0.12
C TRP A 11 14.90 -33.74 1.39
N THR A 12 15.08 -32.57 1.95
CA THR A 12 14.37 -32.10 3.14
C THR A 12 13.87 -30.69 2.91
N LEU A 13 12.64 -30.40 3.35
CA LEU A 13 12.07 -29.07 3.39
C LEU A 13 12.17 -28.49 4.79
N LEU A 14 12.53 -27.23 4.86
CA LEU A 14 12.66 -26.45 6.08
C LEU A 14 11.58 -25.37 6.12
N THR A 15 10.90 -25.20 7.24
CA THR A 15 9.92 -24.12 7.45
C THR A 15 10.59 -22.98 8.18
N ASP A 16 10.35 -21.73 7.71
CA ASP A 16 10.85 -20.50 8.35
C ASP A 16 12.38 -20.47 8.48
N ILE A 17 13.03 -20.41 7.34
CA ILE A 17 14.49 -20.48 7.23
C ILE A 17 15.19 -19.20 7.72
N ILE A 18 16.35 -19.38 8.36
CA ILE A 18 17.26 -18.31 8.73
C ILE A 18 18.20 -17.94 7.58
N GLY A 19 18.97 -16.86 7.74
CA GLY A 19 19.88 -16.37 6.69
C GLY A 19 20.91 -17.40 6.19
N ASP A 20 21.47 -18.24 7.06
CA ASP A 20 22.41 -19.28 6.66
C ASP A 20 21.71 -20.40 5.86
N GLU A 21 20.51 -20.77 6.24
CA GLU A 21 19.69 -21.78 5.53
C GLU A 21 19.22 -21.26 4.17
N ASP A 22 18.95 -19.94 4.05
CA ASP A 22 18.74 -19.30 2.77
C ASP A 22 20.02 -19.30 1.94
N HIS A 23 21.16 -18.88 2.50
CA HIS A 23 22.41 -18.72 1.77
C HIS A 23 22.96 -20.06 1.24
N TYR A 24 22.95 -21.11 2.05
CA TYR A 24 23.52 -22.43 1.73
C TYR A 24 22.49 -23.45 1.23
N GLY A 25 21.20 -23.16 1.34
CA GLY A 25 20.14 -24.02 0.84
C GLY A 25 20.02 -24.00 -0.69
N ASP A 26 19.26 -24.94 -1.22
CA ASP A 26 19.06 -25.15 -2.66
C ASP A 26 17.87 -24.36 -3.22
N MET A 27 16.94 -23.97 -2.36
CA MET A 27 15.75 -23.21 -2.71
C MET A 27 15.28 -22.35 -1.53
N ASP A 28 14.85 -21.11 -1.84
CA ASP A 28 13.97 -20.31 -0.98
C ASP A 28 12.61 -20.11 -1.66
N PHE A 29 11.55 -20.60 -1.01
CA PHE A 29 10.19 -20.57 -1.54
C PHE A 29 9.26 -19.84 -0.57
N LYS A 30 8.95 -18.58 -0.89
CA LYS A 30 8.05 -17.72 -0.11
C LYS A 30 6.64 -17.80 -0.69
N VAL A 31 5.69 -18.19 0.15
CA VAL A 31 4.29 -18.33 -0.23
C VAL A 31 3.42 -17.56 0.74
N ALA A 32 2.88 -16.45 0.28
CA ALA A 32 1.91 -15.64 1.04
C ALA A 32 0.47 -16.01 0.67
N GLY A 33 -0.45 -15.80 1.60
CA GLY A 33 -1.86 -16.04 1.31
C GLY A 33 -2.79 -15.90 2.51
N THR A 34 -4.07 -16.08 2.21
CA THR A 34 -5.17 -16.14 3.18
C THR A 34 -5.48 -17.58 3.55
N PRO A 35 -6.44 -17.84 4.46
CA PRO A 35 -6.95 -19.21 4.69
C PRO A 35 -7.51 -19.85 3.42
N ASN A 36 -8.03 -19.05 2.50
CA ASN A 36 -8.75 -19.51 1.30
C ASN A 36 -7.87 -19.71 0.08
N GLY A 37 -6.65 -19.14 0.05
CA GLY A 37 -5.79 -19.29 -1.12
C GLY A 37 -4.46 -18.53 -1.01
N ILE A 38 -3.64 -18.71 -2.03
CA ILE A 38 -2.35 -18.08 -2.19
C ILE A 38 -2.54 -16.73 -2.88
N THR A 39 -1.90 -15.68 -2.38
CA THR A 39 -1.93 -14.32 -2.93
C THR A 39 -0.60 -13.86 -3.51
N GLY A 40 0.49 -14.53 -3.16
CA GLY A 40 1.81 -14.19 -3.68
C GLY A 40 2.79 -15.35 -3.55
N ILE A 41 3.68 -15.47 -4.52
CA ILE A 41 4.74 -16.48 -4.57
C ILE A 41 6.04 -15.78 -5.00
N GLN A 42 7.13 -16.13 -4.32
CA GLN A 42 8.48 -15.86 -4.77
C GLN A 42 9.29 -17.15 -4.65
N LEU A 43 9.88 -17.60 -5.75
CA LEU A 43 10.74 -18.77 -5.81
C LEU A 43 12.14 -18.34 -6.23
N ASP A 44 13.12 -18.67 -5.41
CA ASP A 44 14.54 -18.55 -5.72
C ASP A 44 15.17 -19.94 -5.71
N LEU A 45 15.74 -20.36 -6.84
CA LEU A 45 16.41 -21.65 -7.02
C LEU A 45 17.89 -21.44 -7.23
N LYS A 46 18.73 -22.09 -6.44
CA LYS A 46 20.18 -22.11 -6.55
C LYS A 46 20.71 -23.35 -7.29
N ILE A 47 19.80 -24.27 -7.62
CA ILE A 47 20.06 -25.49 -8.40
C ILE A 47 19.30 -25.42 -9.73
N ARG A 48 19.64 -26.30 -10.68
CA ARG A 48 19.13 -26.26 -12.06
C ARG A 48 17.63 -26.50 -12.18
N GLY A 49 17.00 -27.07 -11.16
CA GLY A 49 15.57 -27.33 -11.16
C GLY A 49 15.17 -28.28 -10.03
N ILE A 50 13.89 -28.34 -9.75
CA ILE A 50 13.26 -29.18 -8.75
C ILE A 50 12.14 -30.01 -9.40
N THR A 51 11.80 -31.15 -8.79
CA THR A 51 10.72 -32.01 -9.24
C THR A 51 9.35 -31.46 -8.86
N PHE A 52 8.29 -31.87 -9.55
CA PHE A 52 6.92 -31.54 -9.19
C PHE A 52 6.54 -32.05 -7.80
N ASP A 53 7.15 -33.16 -7.33
CA ASP A 53 6.90 -33.67 -5.98
C ASP A 53 7.45 -32.74 -4.91
N ILE A 54 8.64 -32.15 -5.13
CA ILE A 54 9.20 -31.12 -4.24
C ILE A 54 8.30 -29.87 -4.23
N ILE A 55 7.84 -29.40 -5.39
CA ILE A 55 6.93 -28.26 -5.48
C ILE A 55 5.63 -28.53 -4.70
N ARG A 56 5.03 -29.70 -4.90
CA ARG A 56 3.78 -30.08 -4.21
C ARG A 56 3.97 -30.16 -2.70
N ALA A 57 5.05 -30.80 -2.26
CA ALA A 57 5.39 -30.89 -0.83
C ALA A 57 5.63 -29.51 -0.23
N SER A 58 6.37 -28.63 -0.93
CA SER A 58 6.64 -27.24 -0.51
C SER A 58 5.36 -26.42 -0.36
N LEU A 59 4.42 -26.53 -1.31
CA LEU A 59 3.13 -25.84 -1.23
C LEU A 59 2.28 -26.37 -0.06
N THR A 60 2.31 -27.67 0.20
CA THR A 60 1.61 -28.28 1.34
C THR A 60 2.19 -27.78 2.66
N GLN A 61 3.50 -27.86 2.82
CA GLN A 61 4.18 -27.38 4.03
C GLN A 61 4.03 -25.87 4.24
N SER A 62 4.09 -25.08 3.17
CA SER A 62 3.83 -23.63 3.22
C SER A 62 2.41 -23.33 3.68
N ARG A 63 1.42 -24.12 3.23
CA ARG A 63 0.03 -23.96 3.67
C ARG A 63 -0.12 -24.22 5.16
N GLU A 64 0.46 -25.29 5.67
CA GLU A 64 0.43 -25.63 7.10
C GLU A 64 1.06 -24.51 7.94
N ALA A 65 2.26 -24.07 7.58
CA ALA A 65 2.94 -22.97 8.24
C ALA A 65 2.12 -21.67 8.21
N ARG A 66 1.54 -21.33 7.04
CA ARG A 66 0.69 -20.14 6.89
C ARG A 66 -0.54 -20.19 7.79
N MET A 67 -1.17 -21.35 7.91
CA MET A 67 -2.35 -21.49 8.77
C MET A 67 -2.01 -21.27 10.25
N GLU A 68 -0.85 -21.75 10.72
CA GLU A 68 -0.40 -21.47 12.08
C GLU A 68 -0.05 -19.99 12.29
N ILE A 69 0.62 -19.35 11.33
CA ILE A 69 0.91 -17.91 11.38
C ILE A 69 -0.39 -17.11 11.43
N LEU A 70 -1.34 -17.42 10.56
CA LEU A 70 -2.65 -16.72 10.54
C LEU A 70 -3.42 -16.92 11.85
N LYS A 71 -3.36 -18.08 12.47
CA LYS A 71 -3.98 -18.33 13.78
C LYS A 71 -3.43 -17.39 14.85
N VAL A 72 -2.11 -17.19 14.89
CA VAL A 72 -1.48 -16.25 15.82
C VAL A 72 -1.87 -14.82 15.50
N MET A 73 -1.83 -14.41 14.23
CA MET A 73 -2.25 -13.08 13.78
C MET A 73 -3.70 -12.78 14.15
N LEU A 74 -4.62 -13.70 13.86
CA LEU A 74 -6.04 -13.55 14.13
C LEU A 74 -6.40 -13.58 15.63
N SER A 75 -5.52 -14.09 16.50
CA SER A 75 -5.70 -13.97 17.94
C SER A 75 -5.57 -12.52 18.43
N THR A 76 -4.83 -11.69 17.70
CA THR A 76 -4.59 -10.27 18.02
C THR A 76 -5.48 -9.34 17.20
N ILE A 77 -5.53 -9.55 15.89
CA ILE A 77 -6.34 -8.72 14.96
C ILE A 77 -7.18 -9.66 14.11
N ARG A 78 -8.47 -9.79 14.42
CA ARG A 78 -9.39 -10.71 13.75
C ARG A 78 -9.83 -10.23 12.37
N GLN A 79 -9.88 -8.92 12.18
CA GLN A 79 -10.29 -8.28 10.93
C GLN A 79 -9.52 -6.95 10.78
N PRO A 80 -9.41 -6.41 9.57
CA PRO A 80 -8.89 -5.05 9.37
C PRO A 80 -9.65 -4.06 10.25
N LYS A 81 -8.96 -3.06 10.75
CA LYS A 81 -9.62 -1.93 11.45
C LYS A 81 -10.41 -1.12 10.43
N ASP A 82 -11.48 -0.48 10.89
CA ASP A 82 -12.33 0.37 10.06
C ASP A 82 -11.58 1.59 9.53
N ASP A 83 -10.55 2.03 10.28
CA ASP A 83 -9.70 3.16 9.91
C ASP A 83 -8.23 2.87 10.21
N ILE A 84 -7.34 3.60 9.53
CA ILE A 84 -5.89 3.55 9.78
C ILE A 84 -5.55 4.17 11.14
N SER A 85 -4.34 3.90 11.63
CA SER A 85 -3.85 4.52 12.86
C SER A 85 -3.94 6.06 12.79
N PRO A 86 -4.33 6.74 13.88
CA PRO A 86 -4.31 8.20 13.92
C PRO A 86 -2.90 8.80 13.76
N TYR A 87 -1.86 7.98 13.95
CA TYR A 87 -0.47 8.38 13.74
C TYR A 87 0.06 8.05 12.34
N ALA A 88 -0.73 7.35 11.52
CA ALA A 88 -0.33 7.05 10.16
C ALA A 88 -0.53 8.25 9.24
N PRO A 89 0.37 8.52 8.30
CA PRO A 89 0.14 9.53 7.27
C PRO A 89 -1.13 9.21 6.48
N ARG A 90 -1.98 10.21 6.30
CA ARG A 90 -3.21 10.10 5.50
C ARG A 90 -2.97 10.73 4.14
N MET A 91 -3.53 10.11 3.12
CA MET A 91 -3.50 10.62 1.76
C MET A 91 -4.93 10.74 1.24
N VAL A 92 -5.33 11.95 0.87
CA VAL A 92 -6.60 12.24 0.24
C VAL A 92 -6.34 12.63 -1.20
N THR A 93 -7.14 12.12 -2.12
CA THR A 93 -7.05 12.45 -3.54
C THR A 93 -8.33 13.12 -3.98
N THR A 94 -8.21 14.24 -4.71
CA THR A 94 -9.34 14.91 -5.37
C THR A 94 -9.00 15.20 -6.83
N GLN A 95 -10.02 15.49 -7.62
CA GLN A 95 -9.89 15.84 -9.03
C GLN A 95 -10.36 17.27 -9.26
N ILE A 96 -9.52 18.07 -9.87
CA ILE A 96 -9.85 19.43 -10.30
C ILE A 96 -9.81 19.54 -11.83
N ASP A 97 -10.41 20.58 -12.37
CA ASP A 97 -10.27 20.92 -13.77
C ASP A 97 -8.80 21.28 -14.08
N PRO A 98 -8.15 20.63 -15.07
CA PRO A 98 -6.78 20.96 -15.45
C PRO A 98 -6.54 22.44 -15.75
N GLU A 99 -7.53 23.16 -16.28
CA GLU A 99 -7.43 24.61 -16.53
C GLU A 99 -7.28 25.42 -15.24
N LYS A 100 -7.64 24.86 -14.08
CA LYS A 100 -7.54 25.50 -12.76
C LYS A 100 -6.25 25.19 -12.01
N ILE A 101 -5.39 24.31 -12.54
CA ILE A 101 -4.10 23.99 -11.93
C ILE A 101 -3.29 25.27 -11.71
N GLY A 102 -3.23 26.16 -12.72
CA GLY A 102 -2.53 27.43 -12.61
C GLY A 102 -3.06 28.34 -11.50
N LEU A 103 -4.39 28.35 -11.28
CA LEU A 103 -5.03 29.09 -10.20
C LEU A 103 -4.68 28.51 -8.83
N LEU A 104 -4.68 27.18 -8.69
CA LEU A 104 -4.33 26.50 -7.45
C LEU A 104 -2.86 26.70 -7.08
N ILE A 105 -1.96 26.59 -8.05
CA ILE A 105 -0.52 26.83 -7.84
C ILE A 105 -0.28 28.31 -7.50
N GLY A 106 -0.89 29.22 -8.24
CA GLY A 106 -0.73 30.66 -8.10
C GLY A 106 0.62 31.19 -8.60
N PRO A 107 0.81 32.53 -8.66
CA PRO A 107 2.05 33.13 -9.13
C PRO A 107 3.27 32.64 -8.33
N GLY A 108 4.23 32.01 -9.03
CA GLY A 108 5.43 31.44 -8.42
C GLY A 108 5.15 30.39 -7.33
N GLY A 109 4.00 29.73 -7.35
CA GLY A 109 3.62 28.72 -6.34
C GLY A 109 3.09 29.29 -5.02
N LYS A 110 2.70 30.56 -4.98
CA LYS A 110 2.31 31.27 -3.75
C LYS A 110 1.08 30.62 -3.07
N ASN A 111 0.06 30.28 -3.87
CA ASN A 111 -1.20 29.76 -3.32
C ASN A 111 -1.02 28.36 -2.72
N ILE A 112 -0.39 27.47 -3.46
CA ILE A 112 -0.18 26.10 -2.98
C ILE A 112 0.72 26.07 -1.74
N ARG A 113 1.79 26.88 -1.72
CA ARG A 113 2.64 26.96 -0.53
C ARG A 113 1.89 27.50 0.69
N ALA A 114 1.04 28.52 0.51
CA ALA A 114 0.24 29.05 1.61
C ALA A 114 -0.71 28.01 2.20
N ILE A 115 -1.33 27.15 1.36
CA ILE A 115 -2.18 26.05 1.83
C ILE A 115 -1.32 25.04 2.60
N GLN A 116 -0.20 24.60 2.04
CA GLN A 116 0.71 23.62 2.67
C GLN A 116 1.23 24.12 4.03
N GLU A 117 1.63 25.38 4.12
CA GLU A 117 2.12 25.98 5.36
C GLU A 117 1.01 26.11 6.41
N GLU A 118 -0.20 26.53 6.01
CA GLU A 118 -1.35 26.66 6.90
C GLU A 118 -1.82 25.33 7.46
N THR A 119 -1.78 24.26 6.65
CA THR A 119 -2.34 22.96 6.98
C THR A 119 -1.28 21.90 7.33
N GLN A 120 0.01 22.25 7.22
CA GLN A 120 1.12 21.31 7.45
C GLN A 120 0.99 20.03 6.62
N THR A 121 0.48 20.17 5.38
CA THR A 121 0.30 19.08 4.43
C THR A 121 1.26 19.20 3.26
N VAL A 122 1.50 18.08 2.58
CA VAL A 122 2.18 18.05 1.28
C VAL A 122 1.13 17.88 0.21
N ILE A 123 1.17 18.74 -0.82
CA ILE A 123 0.21 18.71 -1.93
C ILE A 123 0.97 18.50 -3.23
N GLU A 124 0.60 17.46 -3.95
CA GLU A 124 1.12 17.13 -5.27
C GLU A 124 0.00 17.24 -6.31
N ILE A 125 0.32 17.77 -7.48
CA ILE A 125 -0.64 18.01 -8.56
C ILE A 125 -0.09 17.41 -9.84
N GLU A 126 -0.88 16.54 -10.47
CA GLU A 126 -0.59 15.99 -11.79
C GLU A 126 -1.23 16.85 -12.89
N ASP A 127 -0.66 16.82 -14.09
CA ASP A 127 -1.20 17.54 -15.27
C ASP A 127 -2.63 17.11 -15.63
N SER A 128 -3.04 15.92 -15.20
CA SER A 128 -4.40 15.39 -15.33
C SER A 128 -5.44 16.14 -14.48
N GLY A 129 -5.00 17.02 -13.57
CA GLY A 129 -5.84 17.64 -12.55
C GLY A 129 -6.05 16.80 -11.30
N ARG A 130 -5.40 15.67 -11.18
CA ARG A 130 -5.38 14.87 -9.95
C ARG A 130 -4.53 15.58 -8.91
N VAL A 131 -5.11 15.81 -7.73
CA VAL A 131 -4.45 16.43 -6.59
C VAL A 131 -4.36 15.45 -5.45
N MET A 132 -3.16 15.20 -4.94
CA MET A 132 -2.89 14.34 -3.79
C MET A 132 -2.48 15.21 -2.61
N ILE A 133 -3.12 15.02 -1.47
CA ILE A 133 -2.89 15.76 -0.22
C ILE A 133 -2.46 14.75 0.83
N ALA A 134 -1.25 14.88 1.32
CA ALA A 134 -0.70 14.01 2.36
C ALA A 134 -0.44 14.79 3.65
N GLY A 135 -0.89 14.25 4.77
CA GLY A 135 -0.71 14.84 6.10
C GLY A 135 -0.86 13.82 7.21
N THR A 136 -0.39 14.15 8.40
CA THR A 136 -0.51 13.31 9.61
C THR A 136 -1.74 13.63 10.43
N ASP A 137 -2.35 14.80 10.22
CA ASP A 137 -3.56 15.26 10.92
C ASP A 137 -4.75 15.28 9.95
N GLN A 138 -5.81 14.55 10.28
CA GLN A 138 -7.02 14.45 9.46
C GLN A 138 -7.71 15.81 9.30
N ALA A 139 -7.84 16.57 10.38
CA ALA A 139 -8.52 17.88 10.33
C ALA A 139 -7.77 18.86 9.42
N MET A 140 -6.43 18.81 9.43
CA MET A 140 -5.61 19.64 8.55
C MET A 140 -5.67 19.18 7.11
N THR A 141 -5.71 17.89 6.85
CA THR A 141 -5.90 17.31 5.51
C THR A 141 -7.26 17.69 4.93
N ASP A 142 -8.33 17.59 5.72
CA ASP A 142 -9.69 17.99 5.32
C ASP A 142 -9.78 19.49 5.08
N LYS A 143 -9.07 20.30 5.88
CA LYS A 143 -8.98 21.76 5.68
C LYS A 143 -8.26 22.11 4.38
N ALA A 144 -7.17 21.41 4.06
CA ALA A 144 -6.47 21.58 2.78
C ALA A 144 -7.39 21.23 1.60
N LEU A 145 -8.10 20.09 1.68
CA LEU A 145 -9.06 19.67 0.67
C LEU A 145 -10.14 20.74 0.45
N ALA A 146 -10.79 21.19 1.54
CA ALA A 146 -11.82 22.22 1.46
C ALA A 146 -11.33 23.53 0.84
N ARG A 147 -10.09 23.94 1.13
CA ARG A 147 -9.46 25.12 0.51
C ARG A 147 -9.25 24.94 -0.99
N ILE A 148 -8.78 23.78 -1.42
CA ILE A 148 -8.58 23.43 -2.83
C ILE A 148 -9.92 23.42 -3.56
N GLU A 149 -10.92 22.75 -3.01
CA GLU A 149 -12.27 22.69 -3.59
C GLU A 149 -12.90 24.07 -3.74
N LEU A 150 -12.77 24.93 -2.72
CA LEU A 150 -13.28 26.31 -2.77
C LEU A 150 -12.60 27.13 -3.87
N MET A 151 -11.28 27.03 -3.99
CA MET A 151 -10.51 27.76 -5.01
C MET A 151 -10.78 27.29 -6.43
N THR A 152 -11.06 26.00 -6.59
CA THR A 152 -11.24 25.38 -7.91
C THR A 152 -12.73 25.14 -8.24
N ALA A 153 -13.65 25.56 -7.37
CA ALA A 153 -15.08 25.41 -7.57
C ALA A 153 -15.54 26.01 -8.92
N THR A 154 -16.43 25.29 -9.59
CA THR A 154 -17.13 25.75 -10.80
C THR A 154 -18.60 25.93 -10.46
N VAL A 155 -19.18 27.01 -10.93
CA VAL A 155 -20.62 27.28 -10.74
C VAL A 155 -21.43 26.21 -11.46
N GLN A 156 -22.31 25.52 -10.73
CA GLN A 156 -23.19 24.46 -11.26
C GLN A 156 -24.62 24.99 -11.33
N ILE A 157 -25.28 24.77 -12.46
CA ILE A 157 -26.68 25.13 -12.66
C ILE A 157 -27.56 24.40 -11.64
N GLY A 158 -28.44 25.13 -10.97
CA GLY A 158 -29.35 24.57 -9.95
C GLY A 158 -28.80 24.53 -8.53
N LYS A 159 -27.52 24.87 -8.31
CA LYS A 159 -26.90 24.94 -6.97
C LYS A 159 -27.01 26.35 -6.40
N ILE A 160 -27.37 26.47 -5.14
CA ILE A 160 -27.46 27.76 -4.43
C ILE A 160 -26.09 28.05 -3.81
N TYR A 161 -25.56 29.23 -4.07
CA TYR A 161 -24.30 29.73 -3.53
C TYR A 161 -24.53 30.93 -2.64
N THR A 162 -23.84 31.00 -1.52
CA THR A 162 -23.79 32.17 -0.66
C THR A 162 -22.48 32.92 -0.90
N GLY A 163 -22.53 34.20 -1.20
CA GLY A 163 -21.36 35.02 -1.47
C GLY A 163 -21.51 36.41 -0.90
N VAL A 164 -20.42 37.16 -0.86
CA VAL A 164 -20.37 38.58 -0.50
C VAL A 164 -20.34 39.39 -1.80
N VAL A 165 -21.21 40.38 -1.90
CA VAL A 165 -21.21 41.33 -3.02
C VAL A 165 -20.06 42.31 -2.79
N SER A 166 -19.14 42.36 -3.75
CA SER A 166 -18.00 43.30 -3.74
C SER A 166 -18.23 44.47 -4.68
#